data_04c65be172dcc5496937b105df39969c
#
_entry.id   04c65be172dcc5496937b105df39969c
#
_cell.length_a   1.000
_cell.length_b   1.000
_cell.length_c   1.000
_cell.angle_alpha   90.00
_cell.angle_beta   90.00
_cell.angle_gamma   90.00
#
_symmetry.space_group_name_H-M   'P 1'
#
loop_
_entity.id
_entity.type
_entity.pdbx_description
1 polymer ?
#
loop_
_entity_poly.entity_id
_entity_poly.type
_entity_poly.pdbx_seq_one_letter_code
_entity_poly.pdbx_strand_id
1 'polypeptide(L)'
;MALNPVGSGSSLVVSTDTAKVIAAGIAQQAKSLRVTLVGASGLEGAHIKTGTMPTATTADFYLVKGETATLNIDRPSSQRVTGITTGSTTIVQFPEGTGTPFGVGSSVNITVTGQSYYDDIIKDSSVTAVDNTAGVGGAFGTRITLDADTSGIVTAVSGYATLRNSFKVSALAKG
;
A
#
# COMPACT_ATOMS: atom_id res chain seq x y z
N MET A 1 8.80 27.10 -7.59
CA MET A 1 7.50 26.42 -7.37
C MET A 1 7.54 25.81 -5.98
N ALA A 2 6.69 26.26 -5.06
CA ALA A 2 6.66 25.69 -3.71
C ALA A 2 5.89 24.35 -3.75
N LEU A 3 6.49 23.28 -3.20
CA LEU A 3 5.82 22.01 -3.01
C LEU A 3 4.97 22.11 -1.74
N ASN A 4 3.66 22.01 -1.87
CA ASN A 4 2.78 21.87 -0.72
C ASN A 4 2.81 20.42 -0.24
N PRO A 5 3.16 20.15 1.02
CA PRO A 5 3.13 18.80 1.55
C PRO A 5 1.68 18.27 1.60
N VAL A 6 1.49 17.05 1.15
CA VAL A 6 0.21 16.33 1.24
C VAL A 6 0.39 15.21 2.28
N GLY A 7 -0.25 15.36 3.43
CA GLY A 7 -0.19 14.39 4.53
C GLY A 7 0.90 14.70 5.57
N SER A 8 0.87 13.91 6.65
CA SER A 8 1.83 13.99 7.75
C SER A 8 3.16 13.34 7.37
N GLY A 9 4.26 13.88 7.87
CA GLY A 9 5.57 13.24 7.76
C GLY A 9 5.63 11.93 8.56
N SER A 10 6.37 10.96 8.04
CA SER A 10 6.67 9.70 8.73
C SER A 10 8.18 9.51 8.81
N SER A 11 8.65 8.85 9.86
CA SER A 11 10.06 8.50 10.03
C SER A 11 10.25 6.99 10.10
N LEU A 12 11.42 6.54 9.67
CA LEU A 12 11.83 5.14 9.70
C LEU A 12 13.26 5.05 10.23
N VAL A 13 13.47 4.19 11.22
CA VAL A 13 14.83 3.81 11.65
C VAL A 13 15.35 2.74 10.71
N VAL A 14 16.38 3.06 9.95
CA VAL A 14 16.98 2.15 8.96
C VAL A 14 18.03 1.22 9.60
N SER A 15 18.24 0.05 9.01
CA SER A 15 19.21 -0.96 9.41
C SER A 15 20.12 -1.31 8.23
N THR A 16 21.37 -1.68 8.52
CA THR A 16 22.36 -2.15 7.52
C THR A 16 22.13 -3.59 7.08
N ASP A 17 21.47 -4.39 7.91
CA ASP A 17 21.33 -5.83 7.69
C ASP A 17 20.02 -6.20 7.01
N THR A 18 18.97 -5.41 7.25
CA THR A 18 17.63 -5.72 6.77
C THR A 18 16.91 -4.46 6.31
N ALA A 19 16.35 -4.51 5.11
CA ALA A 19 15.48 -3.43 4.63
C ALA A 19 14.29 -3.24 5.56
N LYS A 20 14.03 -2.00 5.95
CA LYS A 20 12.88 -1.62 6.76
C LYS A 20 11.84 -0.94 5.86
N VAL A 21 10.59 -1.14 6.18
CA VAL A 21 9.47 -0.55 5.45
C VAL A 21 8.70 0.38 6.39
N ILE A 22 8.38 1.59 5.91
CA ILE A 22 7.50 2.50 6.65
C ILE A 22 6.10 1.86 6.71
N ALA A 23 5.55 1.73 7.91
CA ALA A 23 4.22 1.14 8.11
C ALA A 23 3.11 1.97 7.46
N ALA A 24 3.21 3.31 7.56
CA ALA A 24 2.24 4.22 6.94
C ALA A 24 2.41 4.24 5.41
N GLY A 25 1.30 4.11 4.70
CA GLY A 25 1.25 4.28 3.26
C GLY A 25 1.49 5.73 2.84
N ILE A 26 2.00 5.92 1.63
CA ILE A 26 2.13 7.24 1.01
C ILE A 26 0.72 7.75 0.66
N ALA A 27 0.44 9.02 0.94
CA ALA A 27 -0.85 9.62 0.62
C ALA A 27 -1.23 9.38 -0.86
N GLN A 28 -2.46 8.91 -1.10
CA GLN A 28 -2.93 8.50 -2.44
C GLN A 28 -2.91 9.61 -3.49
N GLN A 29 -2.90 10.88 -3.05
CA GLN A 29 -2.85 12.05 -3.92
C GLN A 29 -1.43 12.53 -4.19
N ALA A 30 -0.43 11.93 -3.53
CA ALA A 30 0.96 12.31 -3.73
C ALA A 30 1.43 11.90 -5.13
N LYS A 31 2.07 12.83 -5.83
CA LYS A 31 2.73 12.60 -7.12
C LYS A 31 4.23 12.45 -6.95
N SER A 32 4.75 12.89 -5.82
CA SER A 32 6.14 12.82 -5.46
C SER A 32 6.29 12.64 -3.95
N LEU A 33 7.38 12.01 -3.58
CA LEU A 33 7.79 11.80 -2.19
C LEU A 33 9.10 12.53 -1.95
N ARG A 34 9.14 13.39 -0.95
CA ARG A 34 10.37 13.99 -0.47
C ARG A 34 10.93 13.14 0.66
N VAL A 35 12.14 12.64 0.50
CA VAL A 35 12.85 11.82 1.48
C VAL A 35 14.09 12.57 1.93
N THR A 36 14.27 12.73 3.23
CA THR A 36 15.48 13.28 3.85
C THR A 36 16.11 12.21 4.72
N LEU A 37 17.40 11.93 4.48
CA LEU A 37 18.14 10.98 5.31
C LEU A 37 18.85 11.73 6.43
N VAL A 38 18.38 11.51 7.66
CA VAL A 38 19.01 12.00 8.88
C VAL A 38 19.57 10.80 9.63
N GLY A 39 20.79 10.86 10.13
CA GLY A 39 21.34 9.69 10.78
C GLY A 39 22.44 9.97 11.79
N ALA A 40 22.66 8.99 12.64
CA ALA A 40 23.72 8.98 13.64
C ALA A 40 25.13 8.87 13.02
N SER A 41 26.15 8.97 13.85
CA SER A 41 27.51 8.68 13.48
C SER A 41 27.64 7.25 12.91
N GLY A 42 28.40 7.08 11.82
CA GLY A 42 28.60 5.79 11.17
C GLY A 42 27.64 5.48 10.01
N LEU A 43 26.54 6.20 9.85
CA LEU A 43 25.67 6.05 8.66
C LEU A 43 26.25 6.86 7.50
N GLU A 44 26.56 6.23 6.38
CA GLU A 44 27.02 6.89 5.14
C GLU A 44 25.85 7.31 4.25
N GLY A 45 24.84 6.45 4.17
CA GLY A 45 23.69 6.65 3.29
C GLY A 45 22.66 5.55 3.45
N ALA A 46 21.65 5.54 2.56
CA ALA A 46 20.67 4.47 2.49
C ALA A 46 20.22 4.24 1.06
N HIS A 47 19.95 2.98 0.72
CA HIS A 47 19.24 2.60 -0.50
C HIS A 47 17.73 2.70 -0.25
N ILE A 48 17.01 3.32 -1.17
CA ILE A 48 15.59 3.63 -1.02
C ILE A 48 14.81 3.07 -2.20
N LYS A 49 13.71 2.42 -1.90
CA LYS A 49 12.74 1.91 -2.87
C LYS A 49 11.33 2.30 -2.49
N THR A 50 10.53 2.67 -3.47
CA THR A 50 9.09 2.90 -3.31
C THR A 50 8.30 1.85 -4.06
N GLY A 51 7.09 1.56 -3.63
CA GLY A 51 6.21 0.60 -4.30
C GLY A 51 5.12 0.07 -3.40
N THR A 52 4.35 -0.88 -3.91
CA THR A 52 3.30 -1.56 -3.15
C THR A 52 3.85 -2.68 -2.25
N MET A 53 5.01 -3.23 -2.61
CA MET A 53 5.76 -4.25 -1.85
C MET A 53 7.25 -3.91 -1.86
N PRO A 54 7.65 -2.74 -1.36
CA PRO A 54 9.04 -2.35 -1.51
C PRO A 54 9.94 -3.14 -0.52
N THR A 55 10.99 -3.72 -1.06
CA THR A 55 12.15 -4.22 -0.27
C THR A 55 13.38 -3.59 -0.88
N ALA A 56 14.00 -2.67 -0.17
CA ALA A 56 15.20 -1.98 -0.66
C ALA A 56 16.40 -2.93 -0.70
N THR A 57 17.20 -2.79 -1.74
CA THR A 57 18.44 -3.55 -1.97
C THR A 57 19.55 -2.59 -2.33
N THR A 58 20.78 -3.06 -2.36
CA THR A 58 21.94 -2.25 -2.77
C THR A 58 21.93 -1.81 -4.23
N ALA A 59 21.01 -2.32 -5.03
CA ALA A 59 20.79 -1.91 -6.42
C ALA A 59 19.78 -0.76 -6.58
N ASP A 60 19.07 -0.40 -5.50
CA ASP A 60 18.06 0.66 -5.53
C ASP A 60 18.69 2.06 -5.35
N PHE A 61 17.88 3.11 -5.49
CA PHE A 61 18.32 4.50 -5.40
C PHE A 61 19.07 4.78 -4.10
N TYR A 62 20.30 5.27 -4.21
CA TYR A 62 21.14 5.59 -3.06
C TYR A 62 21.03 7.08 -2.69
N LEU A 63 20.73 7.35 -1.44
CA LEU A 63 20.67 8.68 -0.85
C LEU A 63 21.78 8.82 0.21
N VAL A 64 22.61 9.84 0.07
CA VAL A 64 23.68 10.13 1.01
C VAL A 64 23.12 10.78 2.28
N LYS A 65 23.75 10.53 3.42
CA LYS A 65 23.37 11.15 4.69
C LYS A 65 23.40 12.68 4.60
N GLY A 66 22.37 13.30 5.11
CA GLY A 66 22.17 14.76 5.10
C GLY A 66 21.52 15.28 3.83
N GLU A 67 21.40 14.48 2.80
CA GLU A 67 20.74 14.86 1.55
C GLU A 67 19.23 14.67 1.59
N THR A 68 18.57 15.37 0.68
CA THR A 68 17.14 15.25 0.42
C THR A 68 16.91 14.94 -1.05
N ALA A 69 16.17 13.88 -1.33
CA ALA A 69 15.74 13.56 -2.68
C ALA A 69 14.23 13.71 -2.84
N THR A 70 13.80 14.02 -4.06
CA THR A 70 12.40 13.98 -4.46
C THR A 70 12.23 12.84 -5.45
N LEU A 71 11.46 11.83 -5.05
CA LEU A 71 11.16 10.65 -5.85
C LEU A 71 9.78 10.81 -6.49
N ASN A 72 9.68 10.50 -7.78
CA ASN A 72 8.37 10.40 -8.44
C ASN A 72 7.67 9.12 -7.98
N ILE A 73 6.37 9.21 -7.78
CA ILE A 73 5.53 8.07 -7.37
C ILE A 73 4.57 7.78 -8.53
N ASP A 74 4.52 6.52 -8.93
CA ASP A 74 3.55 6.07 -9.91
C ASP A 74 2.11 6.24 -9.37
N ARG A 75 1.18 6.43 -10.30
CA ARG A 75 -0.22 6.56 -9.93
C ARG A 75 -0.72 5.24 -9.35
N PRO A 76 -1.32 5.24 -8.13
CA PRO A 76 -1.88 4.03 -7.56
C PRO A 76 -2.94 3.41 -8.47
N SER A 77 -2.87 2.10 -8.69
CA SER A 77 -3.96 1.36 -9.31
C SER A 77 -5.19 1.42 -8.42
N SER A 78 -6.36 1.55 -9.01
CA SER A 78 -7.62 1.53 -8.28
C SER A 78 -8.66 0.72 -9.06
N GLN A 79 -9.52 0.03 -8.34
CA GLN A 79 -10.58 -0.76 -8.93
C GLN A 79 -11.85 -0.73 -8.07
N ARG A 80 -13.01 -0.66 -8.74
CA ARG A 80 -14.30 -0.75 -8.08
C ARG A 80 -14.45 -2.13 -7.43
N VAL A 81 -15.04 -2.13 -6.23
CA VAL A 81 -15.39 -3.32 -5.47
C VAL A 81 -16.90 -3.53 -5.56
N THR A 82 -17.35 -4.75 -5.81
CA THR A 82 -18.77 -5.12 -5.89
C THR A 82 -19.26 -5.87 -4.66
N GLY A 83 -18.33 -6.45 -3.88
CA GLY A 83 -18.69 -7.17 -2.65
C GLY A 83 -17.50 -7.28 -1.71
N ILE A 84 -17.81 -7.34 -0.42
CA ILE A 84 -16.85 -7.63 0.63
C ILE A 84 -17.48 -8.74 1.49
N THR A 85 -16.75 -9.84 1.67
CA THR A 85 -17.08 -10.87 2.64
C THR A 85 -16.21 -10.66 3.86
N THR A 86 -16.86 -10.40 5.00
CA THR A 86 -16.21 -10.15 6.29
C THR A 86 -15.79 -11.44 6.97
N GLY A 87 -14.74 -11.40 7.76
CA GLY A 87 -14.21 -12.54 8.51
C GLY A 87 -12.86 -12.22 9.13
N SER A 88 -12.18 -13.21 9.70
CA SER A 88 -10.81 -13.12 10.19
C SER A 88 -9.81 -12.78 9.08
N THR A 89 -10.16 -13.04 7.84
CA THR A 89 -9.59 -12.49 6.62
C THR A 89 -10.72 -11.91 5.79
N THR A 90 -10.43 -10.87 5.02
CA THR A 90 -11.44 -10.18 4.22
C THR A 90 -11.33 -10.60 2.76
N ILE A 91 -12.45 -11.01 2.15
CA ILE A 91 -12.51 -11.30 0.71
C ILE A 91 -13.15 -10.10 0.02
N VAL A 92 -12.42 -9.53 -0.94
CA VAL A 92 -12.90 -8.43 -1.80
C VAL A 92 -13.20 -8.96 -3.19
N GLN A 93 -14.38 -8.65 -3.69
CA GLN A 93 -14.87 -9.09 -4.99
C GLN A 93 -14.92 -7.91 -5.97
N PHE A 94 -14.42 -8.14 -7.18
CA PHE A 94 -14.46 -7.18 -8.28
C PHE A 94 -15.63 -7.47 -9.24
N PRO A 95 -16.00 -6.51 -10.12
CA PRO A 95 -17.05 -6.70 -11.09
C PRO A 95 -16.78 -7.93 -11.99
N GLU A 96 -17.87 -8.59 -12.40
CA GLU A 96 -17.82 -9.70 -13.35
C GLU A 96 -17.02 -9.36 -14.62
N GLY A 97 -16.25 -10.30 -15.12
CA GLY A 97 -15.42 -10.13 -16.31
C GLY A 97 -14.20 -9.23 -16.11
N THR A 98 -13.95 -8.73 -14.89
CA THR A 98 -12.76 -7.93 -14.59
C THR A 98 -11.71 -8.77 -13.88
N GLY A 99 -10.43 -8.58 -14.26
CA GLY A 99 -9.29 -9.04 -13.49
C GLY A 99 -9.00 -8.13 -12.30
N THR A 100 -7.81 -8.25 -11.72
CA THR A 100 -7.33 -7.35 -10.65
C THR A 100 -5.95 -6.81 -10.97
N PRO A 101 -5.68 -5.52 -10.70
CA PRO A 101 -4.34 -4.96 -10.76
C PRO A 101 -3.51 -5.25 -9.49
N PHE A 102 -4.10 -5.94 -8.50
CA PHE A 102 -3.47 -6.20 -7.21
C PHE A 102 -2.91 -7.63 -7.19
N GLY A 103 -1.60 -7.76 -7.00
CA GLY A 103 -0.93 -9.06 -6.82
C GLY A 103 -0.78 -9.43 -5.35
N VAL A 104 -0.49 -10.71 -5.07
CA VAL A 104 -0.17 -11.21 -3.72
C VAL A 104 0.99 -10.40 -3.13
N GLY A 105 0.85 -10.00 -1.86
CA GLY A 105 1.77 -9.11 -1.14
C GLY A 105 1.56 -7.62 -1.39
N SER A 106 0.76 -7.21 -2.39
CA SER A 106 0.43 -5.79 -2.58
C SER A 106 -0.24 -5.23 -1.33
N SER A 107 0.17 -4.03 -0.92
CA SER A 107 -0.52 -3.28 0.12
C SER A 107 -1.67 -2.48 -0.50
N VAL A 108 -2.84 -2.53 0.12
CA VAL A 108 -4.06 -1.90 -0.38
C VAL A 108 -4.83 -1.17 0.71
N ASN A 109 -5.59 -0.16 0.29
CA ASN A 109 -6.58 0.56 1.09
C ASN A 109 -7.93 0.45 0.42
N ILE A 110 -9.00 0.38 1.21
CA ILE A 110 -10.36 0.50 0.71
C ILE A 110 -10.94 1.87 1.04
N THR A 111 -11.89 2.31 0.25
CA THR A 111 -12.78 3.41 0.57
C THR A 111 -14.21 2.99 0.25
N VAL A 112 -15.09 3.03 1.25
CA VAL A 112 -16.51 2.73 1.10
C VAL A 112 -17.33 3.97 1.43
N THR A 113 -18.04 4.51 0.45
CA THR A 113 -18.83 5.73 0.63
C THR A 113 -19.88 5.54 1.72
N GLY A 114 -19.84 6.39 2.74
CA GLY A 114 -20.78 6.35 3.86
C GLY A 114 -20.52 5.27 4.91
N GLN A 115 -19.40 4.53 4.83
CA GLN A 115 -19.06 3.44 5.75
C GLN A 115 -17.57 3.48 6.12
N SER A 116 -17.16 4.53 6.85
CA SER A 116 -15.75 4.79 7.18
C SER A 116 -15.07 3.69 8.02
N TYR A 117 -15.82 2.88 8.73
CA TYR A 117 -15.27 1.76 9.50
C TYR A 117 -14.56 0.71 8.63
N TYR A 118 -14.95 0.55 7.37
CA TYR A 118 -14.18 -0.27 6.42
C TYR A 118 -12.83 0.36 6.09
N ASP A 119 -12.81 1.68 5.91
CA ASP A 119 -11.61 2.44 5.58
C ASP A 119 -10.56 2.36 6.70
N ASP A 120 -11.00 2.27 7.96
CA ASP A 120 -10.14 2.18 9.13
C ASP A 120 -9.51 0.79 9.30
N ILE A 121 -10.26 -0.28 8.98
CA ILE A 121 -9.82 -1.67 9.15
C ILE A 121 -9.01 -2.14 7.95
N ILE A 122 -9.47 -1.85 6.72
CA ILE A 122 -8.77 -2.23 5.49
C ILE A 122 -7.85 -1.09 5.06
N LYS A 123 -6.87 -0.82 5.90
CA LYS A 123 -5.85 0.20 5.69
C LYS A 123 -4.47 -0.43 5.66
N ASP A 124 -3.73 -0.20 4.57
CA ASP A 124 -2.42 -0.79 4.35
C ASP A 124 -2.40 -2.33 4.48
N SER A 125 -3.56 -2.96 4.20
CA SER A 125 -3.73 -4.41 4.28
C SER A 125 -3.00 -5.10 3.12
N SER A 126 -2.49 -6.30 3.38
CA SER A 126 -1.78 -7.08 2.37
C SER A 126 -2.72 -8.03 1.64
N VAL A 127 -2.56 -8.14 0.34
CA VAL A 127 -3.21 -9.18 -0.47
C VAL A 127 -2.51 -10.51 -0.20
N THR A 128 -3.23 -11.47 0.33
CA THR A 128 -2.70 -12.81 0.67
C THR A 128 -3.00 -13.87 -0.40
N ALA A 129 -4.08 -13.68 -1.16
CA ALA A 129 -4.43 -14.56 -2.28
C ALA A 129 -5.17 -13.80 -3.39
N VAL A 130 -5.06 -14.30 -4.61
CA VAL A 130 -5.80 -13.84 -5.80
C VAL A 130 -6.47 -15.04 -6.44
N ASP A 131 -7.79 -14.99 -6.59
CA ASP A 131 -8.61 -15.99 -7.26
C ASP A 131 -9.22 -15.41 -8.53
N ASN A 132 -8.60 -15.71 -9.66
CA ASN A 132 -9.08 -15.31 -10.99
C ASN A 132 -10.13 -16.28 -11.55
N THR A 133 -10.37 -17.43 -10.88
CA THR A 133 -11.32 -18.44 -11.34
C THR A 133 -12.72 -18.21 -10.82
N ALA A 134 -12.89 -17.33 -9.85
CA ALA A 134 -14.16 -17.01 -9.22
C ALA A 134 -15.23 -16.51 -10.22
N GLY A 135 -14.82 -16.05 -11.41
CA GLY A 135 -15.69 -15.58 -12.48
C GLY A 135 -15.93 -16.58 -13.60
N VAL A 136 -15.32 -17.77 -13.57
CA VAL A 136 -15.47 -18.76 -14.64
C VAL A 136 -16.79 -19.50 -14.50
N GLY A 137 -17.74 -19.21 -15.38
CA GLY A 137 -19.06 -19.86 -15.39
C GLY A 137 -20.03 -19.41 -14.30
N GLY A 138 -19.73 -18.34 -13.57
CA GLY A 138 -20.54 -17.79 -12.50
C GLY A 138 -20.67 -16.26 -12.58
N ALA A 139 -21.59 -15.70 -11.79
CA ALA A 139 -21.86 -14.26 -11.71
C ALA A 139 -20.80 -13.47 -10.92
N PHE A 140 -19.60 -13.99 -10.76
CA PHE A 140 -18.60 -13.40 -9.88
C PHE A 140 -17.33 -13.03 -10.65
N GLY A 141 -16.82 -11.82 -10.46
CA GLY A 141 -15.51 -11.40 -10.94
C GLY A 141 -14.36 -11.97 -10.10
N THR A 142 -13.14 -11.56 -10.42
CA THR A 142 -11.95 -11.89 -9.62
C THR A 142 -12.15 -11.53 -8.15
N ARG A 143 -11.62 -12.38 -7.27
CA ARG A 143 -11.59 -12.15 -5.81
C ARG A 143 -10.16 -12.06 -5.33
N ILE A 144 -9.96 -11.24 -4.31
CA ILE A 144 -8.71 -11.21 -3.55
C ILE A 144 -9.00 -11.41 -2.07
N THR A 145 -8.07 -12.03 -1.37
CA THR A 145 -8.11 -12.16 0.09
C THR A 145 -7.11 -11.18 0.69
N LEU A 146 -7.55 -10.47 1.72
CA LEU A 146 -6.74 -9.54 2.50
C LEU A 146 -6.48 -10.10 3.90
N ASP A 147 -5.38 -9.73 4.51
CA ASP A 147 -5.04 -10.04 5.91
C ASP A 147 -5.86 -9.26 6.95
N ALA A 148 -6.65 -8.28 6.52
CA ALA A 148 -7.51 -7.50 7.40
C ALA A 148 -8.59 -8.36 8.05
N ASP A 149 -8.72 -8.25 9.37
CA ASP A 149 -9.80 -8.87 10.14
C ASP A 149 -11.02 -7.93 10.20
N THR A 150 -12.06 -8.30 9.46
CA THR A 150 -13.35 -7.59 9.42
C THR A 150 -14.47 -8.35 10.12
N SER A 151 -14.15 -9.37 10.93
CA SER A 151 -15.15 -10.21 11.63
C SER A 151 -16.09 -9.43 12.55
N GLY A 152 -15.62 -8.27 13.06
CA GLY A 152 -16.44 -7.35 13.85
C GLY A 152 -17.43 -6.50 13.05
N ILE A 153 -17.37 -6.51 11.71
CA ILE A 153 -18.26 -5.74 10.86
C ILE A 153 -19.48 -6.58 10.48
N VAL A 154 -20.63 -6.20 11.01
CA VAL A 154 -21.91 -6.89 10.75
C VAL A 154 -22.74 -6.25 9.63
N THR A 155 -22.37 -5.05 9.20
CA THR A 155 -23.10 -4.30 8.16
C THR A 155 -22.50 -4.58 6.80
N ALA A 156 -23.32 -5.08 5.87
CA ALA A 156 -22.90 -5.28 4.49
C ALA A 156 -22.52 -3.96 3.81
N VAL A 157 -21.64 -4.03 2.81
CA VAL A 157 -21.28 -2.88 1.99
C VAL A 157 -22.52 -2.41 1.23
N SER A 158 -22.98 -1.20 1.51
CA SER A 158 -24.14 -0.58 0.88
C SER A 158 -23.80 0.59 -0.03
N GLY A 159 -22.57 1.07 0.03
CA GLY A 159 -22.08 2.21 -0.73
C GLY A 159 -21.20 1.84 -1.91
N TYR A 160 -20.76 2.86 -2.64
CA TYR A 160 -19.71 2.69 -3.65
C TYR A 160 -18.38 2.41 -2.98
N ALA A 161 -17.80 1.27 -3.32
CA ALA A 161 -16.51 0.84 -2.75
C ALA A 161 -15.42 0.82 -3.83
N THR A 162 -14.24 1.29 -3.46
CA THR A 162 -13.04 1.30 -4.30
C THR A 162 -11.85 0.79 -3.51
N LEU A 163 -11.11 -0.16 -4.07
CA LEU A 163 -9.83 -0.62 -3.56
C LEU A 163 -8.70 0.07 -4.33
N ARG A 164 -7.64 0.46 -3.65
CA ARG A 164 -6.47 1.15 -4.23
C ARG A 164 -5.18 0.61 -3.64
N ASN A 165 -4.11 0.60 -4.44
CA ASN A 165 -2.79 0.32 -3.91
C ASN A 165 -2.38 1.37 -2.87
N SER A 166 -1.76 0.90 -1.79
CA SER A 166 -1.01 1.71 -0.85
C SER A 166 0.47 1.63 -1.19
N PHE A 167 1.08 2.75 -1.55
CA PHE A 167 2.53 2.82 -1.77
C PHE A 167 3.25 3.03 -0.44
N LYS A 168 4.34 2.32 -0.26
CA LYS A 168 5.21 2.41 0.92
C LYS A 168 6.64 2.72 0.50
N VAL A 169 7.45 3.09 1.46
CA VAL A 169 8.90 3.30 1.31
C VAL A 169 9.63 2.22 2.06
N SER A 170 10.61 1.61 1.43
CA SER A 170 11.59 0.74 2.06
C SER A 170 12.96 1.40 2.02
N ALA A 171 13.75 1.22 3.06
CA ALA A 171 15.11 1.70 3.13
C ALA A 171 16.05 0.67 3.76
N LEU A 172 17.25 0.56 3.18
CA LEU A 172 18.37 -0.26 3.65
C LEU A 172 19.56 0.67 3.88
N ALA A 173 20.01 0.78 5.12
CA ALA A 173 21.16 1.64 5.45
C ALA A 173 22.46 1.07 4.89
N LYS A 174 23.40 1.96 4.62
CA LYS A 174 24.81 1.67 4.36
C LYS A 174 25.64 2.41 5.40
N GLY A 175 26.37 1.66 6.18
CA GLY A 175 27.33 2.12 7.16
C GLY A 175 28.74 1.94 6.69
#